data_a10578b22f9052a991f8dcc1a0e12f7f
#
_entry.id   a10578b22f9052a991f8dcc1a0e12f7f
#
_cell.length_a   1.000
_cell.length_b   1.000
_cell.length_c   1.000
_cell.angle_alpha   90.00
_cell.angle_beta   90.00
_cell.angle_gamma   90.00
#
_symmetry.space_group_name_H-M   'P 1'
#
loop_
_entity.id
_entity.type
_entity.pdbx_description
1 polymer ?
#
loop_
_entity_poly.entity_id
_entity_poly.type
_entity_poly.pdbx_seq_one_letter_code
_entity_poly.pdbx_strand_id
1 'polypeptide(L)'
;MKKILLLGSGELGKELTISLKRMGCYVVSCDAYENAPAMQVSDMAEVFNMLDKVKLNEIIDKHKPDFIVPEVEAIATEVLLE
;
A
#
# COMPACT_ATOMS: atom_id res chain seq x y z
N MET A 1 -5.52 13.17 10.15
CA MET A 1 -5.73 11.82 9.55
C MET A 1 -4.40 11.30 9.03
N LYS A 2 -4.01 10.11 9.46
CA LYS A 2 -2.77 9.48 8.98
C LYS A 2 -3.00 8.81 7.64
N LYS A 3 -2.04 8.95 6.75
CA LYS A 3 -2.07 8.30 5.44
C LYS A 3 -1.14 7.10 5.44
N ILE A 4 -1.68 5.95 5.10
CA ILE A 4 -0.96 4.67 5.09
C ILE A 4 -0.81 4.19 3.65
N LEU A 5 0.40 3.86 3.25
CA LEU A 5 0.64 3.19 1.97
C LEU A 5 0.85 1.71 2.26
N LEU A 6 -0.10 0.89 1.83
CA LEU A 6 -0.05 -0.55 2.03
C LEU A 6 0.55 -1.22 0.79
N LEU A 7 1.67 -1.89 0.96
CA LEU A 7 2.35 -2.59 -0.13
C LEU A 7 2.01 -4.07 -0.06
N GLY A 8 1.15 -4.50 -0.96
CA GLY A 8 0.55 -5.82 -0.94
C GLY A 8 -0.86 -5.75 -0.40
N SER A 9 -1.82 -6.23 -1.17
CA SER A 9 -3.23 -6.00 -0.88
C SER A 9 -4.04 -7.30 -0.87
N GLY A 10 -3.43 -8.39 -0.35
CA GLY A 10 -4.10 -9.68 -0.19
C GLY A 10 -5.10 -9.67 0.96
N GLU A 11 -5.48 -10.85 1.41
CA GLU A 11 -6.50 -10.99 2.47
C GLU A 11 -6.05 -10.40 3.80
N LEU A 12 -4.79 -10.60 4.18
CA LEU A 12 -4.27 -9.99 5.41
C LEU A 12 -4.24 -8.47 5.29
N GLY A 13 -3.88 -7.96 4.11
CA GLY A 13 -3.91 -6.53 3.85
C GLY A 13 -5.31 -5.97 3.96
N LYS A 14 -6.32 -6.72 3.50
CA LYS A 14 -7.71 -6.31 3.64
C LYS A 14 -8.12 -6.20 5.11
N GLU A 15 -7.77 -7.19 5.92
CA GLU A 15 -8.09 -7.14 7.36
C GLU A 15 -7.41 -5.96 8.03
N LEU A 16 -6.15 -5.72 7.70
CA LEU A 16 -5.42 -4.58 8.23
C LEU A 16 -6.08 -3.27 7.80
N THR A 17 -6.46 -3.15 6.53
CA THR A 17 -7.10 -1.95 5.99
C THR A 17 -8.40 -1.65 6.73
N ILE A 18 -9.21 -2.68 6.98
CA ILE A 18 -10.45 -2.49 7.73
C ILE A 18 -10.16 -1.90 9.11
N SER A 19 -9.16 -2.43 9.80
CA SER A 19 -8.78 -1.93 11.11
C SER A 19 -8.28 -0.48 11.04
N LEU A 20 -7.45 -0.17 10.05
CA LEU A 20 -6.94 1.19 9.86
C LEU A 20 -8.05 2.18 9.54
N LYS A 21 -9.02 1.76 8.73
CA LYS A 21 -10.16 2.62 8.41
C LYS A 21 -11.00 2.91 9.65
N ARG A 22 -11.16 1.92 10.53
CA ARG A 22 -11.86 2.12 11.80
C ARG A 22 -11.15 3.14 12.70
N MET A 23 -9.84 3.25 12.57
CA MET A 23 -9.05 4.22 13.33
C MET A 23 -8.98 5.60 12.64
N GLY A 24 -9.67 5.77 11.53
CA GLY A 24 -9.71 7.04 10.82
C GLY A 24 -8.54 7.30 9.90
N CYS A 25 -7.78 6.27 9.53
CA CYS A 25 -6.66 6.42 8.60
C CYS A 25 -7.14 6.49 7.15
N TYR A 26 -6.34 7.16 6.31
CA TYR A 26 -6.52 7.13 4.87
C TYR A 26 -5.58 6.07 4.31
N VAL A 27 -6.09 5.10 3.57
CA VAL A 27 -5.31 3.96 3.11
C VAL A 27 -5.23 3.91 1.59
N VAL A 28 -4.00 3.85 1.08
CA VAL A 28 -3.71 3.61 -0.34
C VAL A 28 -3.19 2.19 -0.45
N SER A 29 -3.93 1.31 -1.11
CA SER A 29 -3.56 -0.09 -1.26
C SER A 29 -2.87 -0.33 -2.59
N CYS A 30 -1.73 -1.00 -2.58
CA CYS A 30 -0.91 -1.26 -3.76
C CYS A 30 -0.75 -2.76 -4.00
N ASP A 31 -0.83 -3.16 -5.25
CA ASP A 31 -0.52 -4.54 -5.64
C ASP A 31 -0.24 -4.57 -7.14
N ALA A 32 0.16 -5.75 -7.63
CA ALA A 32 0.50 -5.93 -9.03
C ALA A 32 -0.72 -6.21 -9.91
N TYR A 33 -1.91 -6.34 -9.33
CA TYR A 33 -3.13 -6.63 -10.10
C TYR A 33 -4.30 -5.82 -9.56
N GLU A 34 -5.31 -5.62 -10.42
CA GLU A 34 -6.49 -4.85 -10.08
C GLU A 34 -7.43 -5.63 -9.14
N ASN A 35 -8.17 -4.89 -8.34
CA ASN A 35 -9.19 -5.43 -7.45
C ASN A 35 -8.66 -6.45 -6.44
N ALA A 36 -7.40 -6.28 -6.02
CA ALA A 36 -6.87 -7.07 -4.91
C ALA A 36 -7.74 -6.87 -3.67
N PRO A 37 -7.81 -7.86 -2.77
CA PRO A 37 -8.74 -7.79 -1.63
C PRO A 37 -8.73 -6.48 -0.85
N ALA A 38 -7.56 -5.97 -0.47
CA ALA A 38 -7.50 -4.73 0.30
C ALA A 38 -7.97 -3.51 -0.50
N MET A 39 -7.86 -3.55 -1.82
CA MET A 39 -8.32 -2.45 -2.67
C MET A 39 -9.82 -2.25 -2.60
N GLN A 40 -10.56 -3.28 -2.23
CA GLN A 40 -12.01 -3.22 -2.14
C GLN A 40 -12.48 -2.39 -0.96
N VAL A 41 -11.64 -2.16 0.02
CA VAL A 41 -11.99 -1.45 1.25
C VAL A 41 -11.11 -0.24 1.54
N SER A 42 -10.14 0.05 0.67
CA SER A 42 -9.25 1.20 0.84
C SER A 42 -9.81 2.45 0.19
N ASP A 43 -9.17 3.58 0.46
CA ASP A 43 -9.57 4.87 -0.13
C ASP A 43 -9.10 5.00 -1.57
N MET A 44 -7.91 4.49 -1.86
CA MET A 44 -7.35 4.49 -3.21
C MET A 44 -6.57 3.22 -3.46
N ALA A 45 -6.36 2.90 -4.73
CA ALA A 45 -5.60 1.74 -5.16
C ALA A 45 -4.58 2.15 -6.21
N GLU A 46 -3.40 1.53 -6.15
CA GLU A 46 -2.37 1.69 -7.17
C GLU A 46 -1.95 0.31 -7.64
N VAL A 47 -1.94 0.13 -8.96
CA VAL A 47 -1.56 -1.15 -9.57
C VAL A 47 -0.24 -0.96 -10.31
N PHE A 48 0.80 -1.64 -9.84
CA PHE A 48 2.12 -1.55 -10.46
C PHE A 48 2.98 -2.73 -10.02
N ASN A 49 4.10 -2.95 -10.73
CA ASN A 49 5.04 -3.99 -10.34
C ASN A 49 5.80 -3.55 -9.09
N MET A 50 5.54 -4.22 -7.98
CA MET A 50 6.09 -3.84 -6.68
C MET A 50 7.59 -4.09 -6.55
N LEU A 51 8.19 -4.79 -7.51
CA LEU A 51 9.64 -4.96 -7.58
C LEU A 51 10.32 -3.81 -8.34
N ASP A 52 9.54 -2.95 -8.98
CA ASP A 52 10.06 -1.82 -9.74
C ASP A 52 10.32 -0.64 -8.80
N LYS A 53 11.60 -0.41 -8.49
CA LYS A 53 11.99 0.64 -7.54
C LYS A 53 11.62 2.04 -8.02
N VAL A 54 11.70 2.29 -9.32
CA VAL A 54 11.35 3.60 -9.87
C VAL A 54 9.86 3.87 -9.66
N LYS A 55 9.02 2.89 -9.99
CA LYS A 55 7.57 3.01 -9.80
C LYS A 55 7.22 3.17 -8.32
N LEU A 56 7.84 2.38 -7.45
CA LEU A 56 7.57 2.47 -6.03
C LEU A 56 7.92 3.85 -5.49
N ASN A 57 9.06 4.41 -5.89
CA ASN A 57 9.44 5.76 -5.49
C ASN A 57 8.45 6.81 -6.00
N GLU A 58 7.98 6.65 -7.25
CA GLU A 58 6.96 7.56 -7.79
C GLU A 58 5.68 7.53 -6.98
N ILE A 59 5.23 6.34 -6.57
CA ILE A 59 4.01 6.19 -5.79
C ILE A 59 4.19 6.79 -4.39
N ILE A 60 5.34 6.59 -3.77
CA ILE A 60 5.63 7.19 -2.46
C ILE A 60 5.63 8.71 -2.57
N ASP A 61 6.27 9.26 -3.59
CA ASP A 61 6.31 10.70 -3.80
C ASP A 61 4.91 11.27 -4.09
N LYS A 62 4.11 10.54 -4.85
CA LYS A 62 2.76 10.97 -5.21
C LYS A 62 1.86 11.08 -3.98
N HIS A 63 1.90 10.09 -3.12
CA HIS A 63 0.98 10.00 -1.98
C HIS A 63 1.53 10.59 -0.69
N LYS A 64 2.85 10.65 -0.54
CA LYS A 64 3.51 11.16 0.66
C LYS A 64 2.91 10.59 1.94
N PRO A 65 2.94 9.26 2.08
CA PRO A 65 2.30 8.63 3.24
C PRO A 65 3.05 8.92 4.53
N ASP A 66 2.31 8.87 5.64
CA ASP A 66 2.91 8.94 6.97
C ASP A 66 3.59 7.63 7.34
N PHE A 67 3.02 6.50 6.89
CA PHE A 67 3.58 5.18 7.15
C PHE A 67 3.49 4.32 5.90
N ILE A 68 4.48 3.45 5.74
CA ILE A 68 4.51 2.46 4.67
C ILE A 68 4.49 1.09 5.35
N VAL A 69 3.48 0.28 5.01
CA VAL A 69 3.29 -1.03 5.61
C VAL A 69 3.44 -2.10 4.53
N PRO A 70 4.54 -2.84 4.52
CA PRO A 70 4.70 -3.93 3.56
C PRO A 70 3.98 -5.19 4.03
N GLU A 71 3.30 -5.86 3.11
CA GLU A 71 2.64 -7.13 3.38
C GLU A 71 3.30 -8.26 2.60
N VAL A 72 3.74 -7.98 1.36
CA VAL A 72 4.36 -8.99 0.50
C VAL A 72 5.86 -9.03 0.70
N GLU A 73 6.44 -10.23 0.69
CA GLU A 73 7.88 -10.40 0.84
C GLU A 73 8.67 -9.90 -0.36
N ALA A 74 8.10 -10.01 -1.57
CA ALA A 74 8.81 -9.68 -2.81
C ALA A 74 8.60 -8.24 -3.23
N ILE A 75 9.03 -7.28 -2.41
CA ILE A 75 9.00 -5.86 -2.76
C ILE A 75 10.42 -5.30 -2.79
N ALA A 76 10.59 -4.10 -3.32
CA ALA A 76 11.91 -3.44 -3.39
C ALA A 76 12.26 -2.84 -2.03
N THR A 77 12.73 -3.67 -1.12
CA THR A 77 12.96 -3.30 0.27
C THR A 77 14.00 -2.20 0.45
N GLU A 78 14.97 -2.10 -0.45
CA GLU A 78 15.97 -1.04 -0.38
C GLU A 78 15.36 0.35 -0.53
N VAL A 79 14.21 0.46 -1.17
CA VAL A 79 13.48 1.73 -1.27
C VAL A 79 12.88 2.08 0.09
N LEU A 80 12.42 1.08 0.81
CA LEU A 80 11.77 1.29 2.11
C LEU A 80 12.77 1.67 3.21
N LEU A 81 14.05 1.35 3.01
CA LEU A 81 15.09 1.66 3.98
C LEU A 81 15.68 3.06 3.82
N GLU A 82 15.31 3.77 2.77
CA GLU A 82 15.75 5.15 2.55
C GLU A 82 14.92 6.19 3.37
#